data_0a2ebaf1d7402562b7bedf0b97323b85
#
_entry.id   0a2ebaf1d7402562b7bedf0b97323b85
#
_cell.length_a   1.000
_cell.length_b   1.000
_cell.length_c   1.000
_cell.angle_alpha   90.00
_cell.angle_beta   90.00
_cell.angle_gamma   90.00
#
_symmetry.space_group_name_H-M   'P 1'
#
loop_
_entity.id
_entity.type
_entity.pdbx_description
1 polymer ?
#
loop_
_entity_poly.entity_id
_entity_poly.type
_entity_poly.pdbx_seq_one_letter_code
_entity_poly.pdbx_strand_id
1 'polypeptide(L)'
;LGPFGFLATPELSAESGHGSGNYGLLDLIAGLKWVRDNIAKFGGDPGKVTIMGHSAGSMAVSELVASPLTKGLFRGAIAESGADFTPPGTFGGETQLPLAVAEANGQKWLAGLGATTLAAARALPAAKLNEAQGAPGAPRFFPPLDGYVLPPAEYALWQRHAYNDVPVIVGTTS
;
A
#
# COMPACT_ATOMS: atom_id res chain seq x y z
N LEU A 1 8.93 -4.31 -1.41
CA LEU A 1 9.35 -3.12 -0.65
C LEU A 1 9.57 -3.44 0.84
N GLY A 2 8.79 -4.37 1.41
CA GLY A 2 8.96 -4.76 2.80
C GLY A 2 8.85 -3.57 3.77
N PRO A 3 9.70 -3.52 4.82
CA PRO A 3 9.64 -2.48 5.84
C PRO A 3 9.91 -1.07 5.28
N PHE A 4 10.61 -0.94 4.16
CA PHE A 4 10.87 0.37 3.55
C PHE A 4 9.62 1.01 2.94
N GLY A 5 8.65 0.18 2.53
CA GLY A 5 7.39 0.66 1.99
C GLY A 5 6.22 0.58 2.97
N PHE A 6 6.29 -0.34 3.96
CA PHE A 6 5.10 -0.72 4.73
C PHE A 6 5.35 -0.91 6.24
N LEU A 7 6.42 -0.38 6.79
CA LEU A 7 6.63 -0.36 8.24
C LEU A 7 5.68 0.64 8.90
N ALA A 8 4.84 0.16 9.81
CA ALA A 8 4.01 0.99 10.67
C ALA A 8 4.52 0.96 12.11
N THR A 9 4.49 2.09 12.78
CA THR A 9 4.68 2.21 14.24
C THR A 9 3.86 3.38 14.78
N PRO A 10 3.48 3.37 16.08
CA PRO A 10 2.77 4.51 16.67
C PRO A 10 3.53 5.85 16.53
N GLU A 11 4.86 5.83 16.65
CA GLU A 11 5.68 7.04 16.51
C GLU A 11 5.65 7.59 15.06
N LEU A 12 5.72 6.70 14.04
CA LEU A 12 5.59 7.10 12.64
C LEU A 12 4.19 7.66 12.33
N SER A 13 3.15 7.07 12.90
CA SER A 13 1.78 7.56 12.75
C SER A 13 1.57 8.91 13.42
N ALA A 14 2.15 9.12 14.61
CA ALA A 14 2.13 10.41 15.29
C ALA A 14 2.88 11.50 14.50
N GLU A 15 4.02 11.16 13.89
CA GLU A 15 4.80 12.08 13.05
C GLU A 15 4.05 12.50 11.78
N SER A 16 3.37 11.56 11.11
CA SER A 16 2.64 11.83 9.87
C SER A 16 1.30 12.55 10.10
N GLY A 17 0.67 12.33 11.26
CA GLY A 17 -0.67 12.80 11.58
C GLY A 17 -1.82 12.04 10.91
N HIS A 18 -1.52 11.00 10.12
CA HIS A 18 -2.52 10.25 9.33
C HIS A 18 -2.44 8.73 9.49
N GLY A 19 -1.43 8.22 10.15
CA GLY A 19 -1.11 6.80 10.17
C GLY A 19 0.23 6.53 9.44
N SER A 20 0.67 5.28 9.47
CA SER A 20 1.94 4.87 8.88
C SER A 20 1.82 3.53 8.18
N GLY A 21 2.85 3.12 7.44
CA GLY A 21 2.90 1.82 6.77
C GLY A 21 2.41 1.82 5.32
N ASN A 22 1.96 2.94 4.77
CA ASN A 22 1.50 3.03 3.37
C ASN A 22 2.44 3.87 2.48
N TYR A 23 3.72 3.96 2.82
CA TYR A 23 4.70 4.79 2.07
C TYR A 23 4.85 4.33 0.62
N GLY A 24 4.85 3.01 0.37
CA GLY A 24 4.91 2.47 -0.99
C GLY A 24 3.73 2.88 -1.86
N LEU A 25 2.51 2.90 -1.30
CA LEU A 25 1.33 3.40 -2.01
C LEU A 25 1.37 4.92 -2.18
N LEU A 26 1.84 5.65 -1.18
CA LEU A 26 2.01 7.11 -1.28
C LEU A 26 3.00 7.49 -2.37
N ASP A 27 4.08 6.72 -2.58
CA ASP A 27 5.01 6.91 -3.69
C ASP A 27 4.33 6.69 -5.05
N LEU A 28 3.50 5.65 -5.18
CA LEU A 28 2.72 5.43 -6.40
C LEU A 28 1.73 6.58 -6.65
N ILE A 29 1.07 7.06 -5.60
CA ILE A 29 0.15 8.21 -5.69
C ILE A 29 0.92 9.48 -6.09
N ALA A 30 2.11 9.70 -5.54
CA ALA A 30 2.98 10.81 -5.94
C ALA A 30 3.38 10.70 -7.42
N GLY A 31 3.72 9.50 -7.89
CA GLY A 31 3.99 9.22 -9.29
C GLY A 31 2.79 9.53 -10.20
N LEU A 32 1.57 9.14 -9.80
CA LEU A 32 0.36 9.44 -10.55
C LEU A 32 0.07 10.96 -10.62
N LYS A 33 0.29 11.67 -9.51
CA LYS A 33 0.17 13.14 -9.49
C LYS A 33 1.20 13.79 -10.42
N TRP A 34 2.45 13.28 -10.42
CA TRP A 34 3.47 13.75 -11.35
C TRP A 34 3.06 13.52 -12.81
N VAL A 35 2.51 12.34 -13.14
CA VAL A 35 1.99 12.04 -14.49
C VAL A 35 0.90 13.04 -14.86
N ARG A 36 -0.08 13.26 -14.01
CA ARG A 36 -1.14 14.25 -14.24
C ARG A 36 -0.59 15.63 -14.57
N ASP A 37 0.42 16.07 -13.83
CA ASP A 37 0.94 17.44 -13.91
C ASP A 37 1.94 17.64 -15.06
N ASN A 38 2.52 16.56 -15.59
CA ASN A 38 3.63 16.66 -16.55
C ASN A 38 3.42 15.95 -17.88
N ILE A 39 2.56 14.91 -17.97
CA ILE A 39 2.54 14.01 -19.12
C ILE A 39 2.18 14.71 -20.44
N ALA A 40 1.43 15.82 -20.38
CA ALA A 40 1.11 16.60 -21.55
C ALA A 40 2.36 17.16 -22.27
N LYS A 41 3.42 17.46 -21.51
CA LYS A 41 4.72 17.93 -22.06
C LYS A 41 5.45 16.83 -22.86
N PHE A 42 5.06 15.57 -22.65
CA PHE A 42 5.60 14.39 -23.35
C PHE A 42 4.65 13.87 -24.43
N GLY A 43 3.59 14.62 -24.76
CA GLY A 43 2.61 14.23 -25.78
C GLY A 43 1.50 13.29 -25.27
N GLY A 44 1.44 13.02 -23.97
CA GLY A 44 0.38 12.23 -23.36
C GLY A 44 -0.84 13.07 -22.96
N ASP A 45 -1.93 12.40 -22.62
CA ASP A 45 -3.16 13.02 -22.16
C ASP A 45 -3.40 12.65 -20.67
N PRO A 46 -3.34 13.59 -19.74
CA PRO A 46 -3.55 13.32 -18.30
C PRO A 46 -4.97 12.79 -18.01
N GLY A 47 -5.95 13.04 -18.86
CA GLY A 47 -7.31 12.50 -18.78
C GLY A 47 -7.43 11.05 -19.28
N LYS A 48 -6.36 10.45 -19.81
CA LYS A 48 -6.37 9.10 -20.41
C LYS A 48 -5.36 8.14 -19.77
N VAL A 49 -5.05 8.34 -18.50
CA VAL A 49 -4.14 7.47 -17.75
C VAL A 49 -4.84 6.16 -17.40
N THR A 50 -4.21 5.05 -17.70
CA THR A 50 -4.60 3.72 -17.22
C THR A 50 -3.48 3.15 -16.38
N ILE A 51 -3.79 2.66 -15.20
CA ILE A 51 -2.85 1.96 -14.32
C ILE A 51 -2.91 0.45 -14.59
N MET A 52 -1.76 -0.22 -14.53
CA MET A 52 -1.72 -1.67 -14.65
C MET A 52 -0.64 -2.27 -13.76
N GLY A 53 -0.86 -3.52 -13.36
CA GLY A 53 0.10 -4.22 -12.53
C GLY A 53 -0.12 -5.73 -12.50
N HIS A 54 0.98 -6.45 -12.31
CA HIS A 54 1.00 -7.91 -12.19
C HIS A 54 1.44 -8.31 -10.77
N SER A 55 0.82 -9.36 -10.20
CA SER A 55 1.14 -9.91 -8.88
C SER A 55 1.00 -8.84 -7.78
N ALA A 56 2.05 -8.51 -7.05
CA ALA A 56 2.05 -7.41 -6.08
C ALA A 56 1.67 -6.06 -6.71
N GLY A 57 1.98 -5.84 -7.99
CA GLY A 57 1.53 -4.66 -8.73
C GLY A 57 0.03 -4.68 -9.00
N SER A 58 -0.57 -5.84 -9.17
CA SER A 58 -2.03 -6.01 -9.28
C SER A 58 -2.73 -5.68 -7.94
N MET A 59 -2.15 -6.11 -6.81
CA MET A 59 -2.61 -5.71 -5.48
C MET A 59 -2.56 -4.19 -5.32
N ALA A 60 -1.42 -3.57 -5.66
CA ALA A 60 -1.29 -2.12 -5.62
C ALA A 60 -2.30 -1.39 -6.52
N VAL A 61 -2.63 -1.93 -7.70
CA VAL A 61 -3.70 -1.40 -8.57
C VAL A 61 -5.05 -1.44 -7.86
N SER A 62 -5.39 -2.55 -7.21
CA SER A 62 -6.64 -2.68 -6.43
C SER A 62 -6.71 -1.66 -5.31
N GLU A 63 -5.62 -1.53 -4.55
CA GLU A 63 -5.49 -0.58 -3.45
C GLU A 63 -5.59 0.89 -3.93
N LEU A 64 -5.00 1.21 -5.09
CA LEU A 64 -5.13 2.53 -5.71
C LEU A 64 -6.58 2.79 -6.18
N VAL A 65 -7.29 1.78 -6.68
CA VAL A 65 -8.72 1.91 -7.02
C VAL A 65 -9.56 2.13 -5.76
N ALA A 66 -9.22 1.49 -4.65
CA ALA A 66 -9.90 1.66 -3.36
C ALA A 66 -9.57 2.99 -2.66
N SER A 67 -8.40 3.57 -2.91
CA SER A 67 -7.91 4.75 -2.20
C SER A 67 -8.69 6.02 -2.55
N PRO A 68 -9.16 6.80 -1.57
CA PRO A 68 -9.78 8.10 -1.84
C PRO A 68 -8.77 9.14 -2.37
N LEU A 69 -7.47 8.94 -2.16
CA LEU A 69 -6.41 9.87 -2.55
C LEU A 69 -6.11 9.86 -4.05
N THR A 70 -6.62 8.86 -4.78
CA THR A 70 -6.35 8.68 -6.22
C THR A 70 -7.51 9.12 -7.11
N LYS A 71 -8.56 9.68 -6.52
CA LYS A 71 -9.73 10.12 -7.27
C LYS A 71 -9.35 11.07 -8.41
N GLY A 72 -9.71 10.67 -9.63
CA GLY A 72 -9.45 11.45 -10.84
C GLY A 72 -8.01 11.40 -11.36
N LEU A 73 -7.12 10.55 -10.80
CA LEU A 73 -5.74 10.39 -11.28
C LEU A 73 -5.61 9.39 -12.43
N PHE A 74 -6.59 8.53 -12.64
CA PHE A 74 -6.64 7.57 -13.76
C PHE A 74 -8.09 7.33 -14.18
N ARG A 75 -8.27 6.82 -15.40
CA ARG A 75 -9.57 6.52 -16.01
C ARG A 75 -9.81 5.03 -16.21
N GLY A 76 -8.87 4.18 -15.92
CA GLY A 76 -8.96 2.73 -16.06
C GLY A 76 -7.88 2.01 -15.30
N ALA A 77 -8.12 0.73 -14.98
CA ALA A 77 -7.21 -0.10 -14.22
C ALA A 77 -7.16 -1.52 -14.80
N ILE A 78 -5.97 -2.14 -14.77
CA ILE A 78 -5.75 -3.53 -15.20
C ILE A 78 -5.00 -4.25 -14.09
N ALA A 79 -5.64 -5.27 -13.49
CA ALA A 79 -5.13 -6.07 -12.38
C ALA A 79 -4.85 -7.50 -12.85
N GLU A 80 -3.58 -7.90 -12.90
CA GLU A 80 -3.14 -9.18 -13.45
C GLU A 80 -2.58 -10.10 -12.36
N SER A 81 -3.21 -11.26 -12.16
CA SER A 81 -2.73 -12.32 -11.24
C SER A 81 -2.45 -11.85 -9.82
N GLY A 82 -3.35 -11.08 -9.26
CA GLY A 82 -3.35 -10.58 -7.88
C GLY A 82 -4.35 -9.45 -7.76
N ALA A 83 -5.21 -9.49 -6.76
CA ALA A 83 -6.15 -8.42 -6.47
C ALA A 83 -6.70 -8.62 -5.05
N ASP A 84 -6.96 -7.53 -4.36
CA ASP A 84 -7.54 -7.52 -3.03
C ASP A 84 -9.07 -7.29 -3.07
N PHE A 85 -9.73 -7.88 -4.08
CA PHE A 85 -11.19 -7.81 -4.25
C PHE A 85 -11.92 -8.95 -3.53
N THR A 86 -11.20 -9.79 -2.81
CA THR A 86 -11.74 -11.02 -2.21
C THR A 86 -12.15 -10.82 -0.76
N PRO A 87 -13.16 -11.55 -0.28
CA PRO A 87 -13.56 -11.50 1.12
C PRO A 87 -12.42 -11.85 2.07
N PRO A 88 -12.40 -11.29 3.29
CA PRO A 88 -11.52 -11.76 4.36
C PRO A 88 -11.65 -13.27 4.56
N GLY A 89 -10.56 -13.98 4.82
CA GLY A 89 -10.53 -15.42 4.99
C GLY A 89 -10.43 -16.23 3.68
N THR A 90 -10.35 -15.58 2.54
CA THR A 90 -10.08 -16.22 1.24
C THR A 90 -8.63 -16.02 0.81
N PHE A 91 -8.15 -16.84 -0.12
CA PHE A 91 -6.79 -16.69 -0.66
C PHE A 91 -6.60 -15.28 -1.26
N GLY A 92 -5.66 -14.52 -0.72
CA GLY A 92 -5.40 -13.14 -1.11
C GLY A 92 -6.18 -12.07 -0.34
N GLY A 93 -7.19 -12.42 0.45
CA GLY A 93 -8.05 -11.47 1.16
C GLY A 93 -7.66 -11.12 2.61
N GLU A 94 -6.50 -11.58 3.10
CA GLU A 94 -6.06 -11.37 4.51
C GLU A 94 -4.68 -10.74 4.64
N THR A 95 -4.17 -10.09 3.61
CA THR A 95 -2.84 -9.50 3.68
C THR A 95 -2.82 -8.17 4.42
N GLN A 96 -3.95 -7.48 4.47
CA GLN A 96 -4.06 -6.16 5.06
C GLN A 96 -4.47 -6.25 6.52
N LEU A 97 -3.69 -5.60 7.37
CA LEU A 97 -3.94 -5.54 8.80
C LEU A 97 -4.53 -4.18 9.20
N PRO A 98 -5.40 -4.14 10.22
CA PRO A 98 -5.74 -2.87 10.85
C PRO A 98 -4.46 -2.14 11.30
N LEU A 99 -4.43 -0.81 11.17
CA LEU A 99 -3.26 0.01 11.49
C LEU A 99 -2.65 -0.32 12.87
N ALA A 100 -3.48 -0.41 13.90
CA ALA A 100 -3.00 -0.69 15.26
C ALA A 100 -2.26 -2.05 15.38
N VAL A 101 -2.68 -3.05 14.60
CA VAL A 101 -2.00 -4.37 14.56
C VAL A 101 -0.67 -4.25 13.81
N ALA A 102 -0.66 -3.54 12.70
CA ALA A 102 0.56 -3.30 11.92
C ALA A 102 1.59 -2.50 12.74
N GLU A 103 1.15 -1.48 13.48
CA GLU A 103 1.99 -0.68 14.38
C GLU A 103 2.61 -1.53 15.49
N ALA A 104 1.81 -2.37 16.17
CA ALA A 104 2.30 -3.24 17.22
C ALA A 104 3.34 -4.25 16.68
N ASN A 105 3.11 -4.80 15.50
CA ASN A 105 4.04 -5.71 14.83
C ASN A 105 5.35 -4.99 14.45
N GLY A 106 5.28 -3.80 13.89
CA GLY A 106 6.45 -3.00 13.52
C GLY A 106 7.27 -2.58 14.73
N GLN A 107 6.63 -2.12 15.81
CA GLN A 107 7.29 -1.76 17.06
C GLN A 107 8.02 -2.97 17.66
N LYS A 108 7.35 -4.12 17.75
CA LYS A 108 7.94 -5.37 18.24
C LYS A 108 9.14 -5.81 17.40
N TRP A 109 9.03 -5.72 16.08
CA TRP A 109 10.10 -6.10 15.17
C TRP A 109 11.32 -5.20 15.33
N LEU A 110 11.15 -3.88 15.39
CA LEU A 110 12.23 -2.93 15.63
C LEU A 110 12.90 -3.13 17.00
N ALA A 111 12.11 -3.38 18.04
CA ALA A 111 12.65 -3.69 19.38
C ALA A 111 13.53 -4.94 19.36
N GLY A 112 13.17 -5.99 18.59
CA GLY A 112 13.98 -7.17 18.35
C GLY A 112 15.33 -6.88 17.67
N LEU A 113 15.44 -5.76 16.96
CA LEU A 113 16.68 -5.28 16.33
C LEU A 113 17.49 -4.32 17.24
N GLY A 114 16.99 -4.09 18.47
CA GLY A 114 17.59 -3.15 19.42
C GLY A 114 17.17 -1.69 19.25
N ALA A 115 16.16 -1.42 18.42
CA ALA A 115 15.65 -0.07 18.17
C ALA A 115 14.28 0.11 18.84
N THR A 116 14.26 0.71 20.01
CA THR A 116 13.04 0.95 20.81
C THR A 116 12.47 2.36 20.59
N THR A 117 13.10 3.19 19.80
CA THR A 117 12.65 4.52 19.41
C THR A 117 12.79 4.72 17.91
N LEU A 118 12.02 5.63 17.33
CA LEU A 118 12.12 5.96 15.90
C LEU A 118 13.51 6.50 15.54
N ALA A 119 14.14 7.29 16.40
CA ALA A 119 15.49 7.78 16.21
C ALA A 119 16.51 6.63 16.12
N ALA A 120 16.40 5.64 17.02
CA ALA A 120 17.25 4.45 16.99
C ALA A 120 16.98 3.61 15.73
N ALA A 121 15.71 3.47 15.31
CA ALA A 121 15.36 2.76 14.09
C ALA A 121 15.96 3.42 12.84
N ARG A 122 15.92 4.75 12.74
CA ARG A 122 16.51 5.52 11.64
C ARG A 122 18.05 5.45 11.61
N ALA A 123 18.70 5.16 12.72
CA ALA A 123 20.14 4.96 12.81
C ALA A 123 20.58 3.56 12.36
N LEU A 124 19.67 2.59 12.20
CA LEU A 124 20.00 1.26 11.72
C LEU A 124 20.42 1.31 10.24
N PRO A 125 21.48 0.60 9.87
CA PRO A 125 21.83 0.42 8.46
C PRO A 125 20.68 -0.23 7.68
N ALA A 126 20.37 0.27 6.49
CA ALA A 126 19.33 -0.30 5.62
C ALA A 126 19.58 -1.80 5.34
N ALA A 127 20.85 -2.21 5.19
CA ALA A 127 21.21 -3.61 5.01
C ALA A 127 20.74 -4.50 6.17
N LYS A 128 20.83 -4.02 7.42
CA LYS A 128 20.36 -4.75 8.61
C LYS A 128 18.84 -4.94 8.59
N LEU A 129 18.09 -3.91 8.19
CA LEU A 129 16.63 -4.01 8.05
C LEU A 129 16.25 -4.98 6.91
N ASN A 130 16.97 -4.92 5.80
CA ASN A 130 16.73 -5.80 4.65
C ASN A 130 17.02 -7.27 4.97
N GLU A 131 18.07 -7.56 5.71
CA GLU A 131 18.38 -8.92 6.19
C GLU A 131 17.31 -9.40 7.18
N ALA A 132 16.96 -8.57 8.14
CA ALA A 132 16.03 -8.91 9.21
C ALA A 132 14.59 -9.19 8.72
N GLN A 133 14.13 -8.57 7.62
CA GLN A 133 12.81 -8.86 7.08
C GLN A 133 12.69 -10.29 6.50
N GLY A 134 13.80 -10.91 6.11
CA GLY A 134 13.86 -12.29 5.63
C GLY A 134 14.05 -13.35 6.72
N ALA A 135 14.24 -12.93 7.98
CA ALA A 135 14.49 -13.85 9.07
C ALA A 135 13.22 -14.64 9.45
N PRO A 136 13.38 -15.91 9.94
CA PRO A 136 12.25 -16.66 10.46
C PRO A 136 11.50 -15.90 11.56
N GLY A 137 10.18 -15.81 11.42
CA GLY A 137 9.33 -15.08 12.39
C GLY A 137 9.27 -13.56 12.20
N ALA A 138 9.93 -13.01 11.19
CA ALA A 138 9.73 -11.61 10.81
C ALA A 138 8.28 -11.36 10.38
N PRO A 139 7.69 -10.20 10.72
CA PRO A 139 6.35 -9.86 10.25
C PRO A 139 6.36 -9.67 8.73
N ARG A 140 5.23 -9.98 8.11
CA ARG A 140 5.01 -9.59 6.71
C ARG A 140 4.58 -8.13 6.67
N PHE A 141 5.26 -7.35 5.85
CA PHE A 141 4.98 -5.92 5.69
C PHE A 141 4.11 -5.72 4.44
N PHE A 142 2.82 -5.48 4.68
CA PHE A 142 1.82 -5.16 3.66
C PHE A 142 1.17 -3.81 3.99
N PRO A 143 0.50 -3.17 3.03
CA PRO A 143 -0.26 -1.95 3.27
C PRO A 143 -1.28 -2.13 4.40
N PRO A 144 -1.23 -1.35 5.50
CA PRO A 144 -2.24 -1.41 6.54
C PRO A 144 -3.50 -0.61 6.18
N LEU A 145 -4.63 -1.03 6.75
CA LEU A 145 -5.89 -0.28 6.68
C LEU A 145 -5.83 0.89 7.66
N ASP A 146 -5.36 2.04 7.20
CA ASP A 146 -5.07 3.22 8.02
C ASP A 146 -6.21 4.26 8.06
N GLY A 147 -7.23 4.09 7.21
CA GLY A 147 -8.34 5.02 7.08
C GLY A 147 -8.01 6.31 6.30
N TYR A 148 -6.76 6.50 5.88
CA TYR A 148 -6.29 7.64 5.12
C TYR A 148 -5.91 7.27 3.67
N VAL A 149 -4.94 6.38 3.49
CA VAL A 149 -4.56 5.84 2.18
C VAL A 149 -5.50 4.73 1.79
N LEU A 150 -5.77 3.81 2.71
CA LEU A 150 -6.70 2.70 2.53
C LEU A 150 -7.86 2.79 3.53
N PRO A 151 -9.10 2.59 3.08
CA PRO A 151 -10.26 2.59 3.96
C PRO A 151 -10.18 1.44 4.98
N PRO A 152 -10.79 1.59 6.18
CA PRO A 152 -10.65 0.62 7.27
C PRO A 152 -11.33 -0.72 7.02
N ALA A 153 -12.11 -0.86 5.93
CA ALA A 153 -12.80 -2.09 5.55
C ALA A 153 -12.90 -2.16 4.02
N GLU A 154 -11.80 -2.55 3.38
CA GLU A 154 -11.70 -2.51 1.92
C GLU A 154 -12.76 -3.38 1.22
N TYR A 155 -12.97 -4.60 1.68
CA TYR A 155 -14.00 -5.48 1.07
C TYR A 155 -15.42 -4.87 1.16
N ALA A 156 -15.77 -4.26 2.29
CA ALA A 156 -17.05 -3.56 2.43
C ALA A 156 -17.17 -2.34 1.51
N LEU A 157 -16.04 -1.75 1.10
CA LEU A 157 -16.01 -0.66 0.13
C LEU A 157 -16.39 -1.17 -1.27
N TRP A 158 -15.90 -2.35 -1.67
CA TRP A 158 -16.29 -3.00 -2.92
C TRP A 158 -17.77 -3.31 -2.96
N GLN A 159 -18.31 -3.88 -1.87
CA GLN A 159 -19.75 -4.20 -1.77
C GLN A 159 -20.66 -2.97 -1.88
N ARG A 160 -20.19 -1.81 -1.41
CA ARG A 160 -20.95 -0.54 -1.41
C ARG A 160 -20.68 0.33 -2.62
N HIS A 161 -19.86 -0.11 -3.56
CA HIS A 161 -19.42 0.67 -4.72
C HIS A 161 -18.81 2.03 -4.34
N ALA A 162 -18.10 2.10 -3.21
CA ALA A 162 -17.52 3.33 -2.68
C ALA A 162 -16.02 3.49 -3.02
N TYR A 163 -15.61 2.97 -4.16
CA TYR A 163 -14.26 3.05 -4.75
C TYR A 163 -14.23 4.02 -5.93
N ASN A 164 -13.06 4.24 -6.53
CA ASN A 164 -12.96 5.01 -7.77
C ASN A 164 -13.60 4.22 -8.92
N ASP A 165 -14.80 4.64 -9.31
CA ASP A 165 -15.61 3.97 -10.34
C ASP A 165 -14.98 4.22 -11.74
N VAL A 166 -14.12 3.32 -12.14
CA VAL A 166 -13.42 3.30 -13.43
C VAL A 166 -13.54 1.91 -14.06
N PRO A 167 -13.47 1.78 -15.38
CA PRO A 167 -13.37 0.47 -16.03
C PRO A 167 -12.18 -0.32 -15.50
N VAL A 168 -12.41 -1.58 -15.09
CA VAL A 168 -11.39 -2.48 -14.56
C VAL A 168 -11.34 -3.75 -15.37
N ILE A 169 -10.14 -4.17 -15.78
CA ILE A 169 -9.87 -5.49 -16.32
C ILE A 169 -9.15 -6.30 -15.23
N VAL A 170 -9.69 -7.47 -14.91
CA VAL A 170 -9.08 -8.40 -13.97
C VAL A 170 -8.82 -9.72 -14.69
N GLY A 171 -7.63 -10.26 -14.53
CA GLY A 171 -7.25 -11.53 -15.13
C GLY A 171 -6.31 -12.32 -14.24
N THR A 172 -6.34 -13.66 -14.41
CA THR A 172 -5.41 -14.58 -13.77
C THR A 172 -5.03 -15.68 -14.73
N THR A 173 -3.84 -16.23 -14.55
CA THR A 173 -3.41 -17.45 -15.26
C THR A 173 -4.06 -18.67 -14.60
N SER A 174 -4.43 -19.64 -15.41
CA SER A 174 -4.91 -20.97 -14.98
C SER A 174 -3.78 -21.85 -14.47
#